data_005e5bc15dd9c7b72e6a4d0edf3a0cf0
#
_entry.id   005e5bc15dd9c7b72e6a4d0edf3a0cf0
#
_cell.length_a   1.000
_cell.length_b   1.000
_cell.length_c   1.000
_cell.angle_alpha   90.00
_cell.angle_beta   90.00
_cell.angle_gamma   90.00
#
_symmetry.space_group_name_H-M   'P 1'
#
loop_
_entity.id
_entity.type
_entity.pdbx_description
1 polymer ?
#
loop_
_entity_poly.entity_id
_entity_poly.type
_entity_poly.pdbx_seq_one_letter_code
_entity_poly.pdbx_strand_id
1 'polypeptide(L)'
;MSDEHPNAALTRRVFAAFGHDPKAIAAAFDREIVWRVPGDTVMSGEYHGRREVIEFLRRTGLETGGTYASRLHTVFADDEWAVAIYRATGSRNGIDLDVEQALVIRIRDGLWQDVTAVPLDSAFKRFWA
;
A
#
# COMPACT_ATOMS: atom_id res chain seq x y z
N MET A 1 17.01 16.04 14.86
CA MET A 1 15.57 16.18 15.11
C MET A 1 14.85 16.20 13.76
N SER A 2 13.82 15.40 13.64
CA SER A 2 13.09 15.30 12.39
C SER A 2 11.99 16.35 12.33
N ASP A 3 11.96 17.13 11.24
CA ASP A 3 10.86 18.06 10.95
C ASP A 3 9.79 17.38 10.10
N GLU A 4 9.78 16.04 10.12
CA GLU A 4 8.85 15.27 9.31
C GLU A 4 7.41 15.50 9.76
N HIS A 5 6.53 15.74 8.78
CA HIS A 5 5.11 15.91 9.06
C HIS A 5 4.55 14.65 9.73
N PRO A 6 3.62 14.78 10.70
CA PRO A 6 3.03 13.61 11.39
C PRO A 6 2.42 12.58 10.43
N ASN A 7 1.83 13.03 9.32
CA ASN A 7 1.26 12.11 8.32
C ASN A 7 2.33 11.35 7.54
N ALA A 8 3.50 11.95 7.35
CA ALA A 8 4.64 11.23 6.78
C ALA A 8 5.17 10.18 7.76
N ALA A 9 5.29 10.54 9.03
CA ALA A 9 5.72 9.61 10.08
C ALA A 9 4.74 8.44 10.23
N LEU A 10 3.43 8.72 10.20
CA LEU A 10 2.39 7.68 10.22
C LEU A 10 2.57 6.72 9.03
N THR A 11 2.77 7.26 7.83
CA THR A 11 2.93 6.47 6.62
C THR A 11 4.18 5.58 6.69
N ARG A 12 5.27 6.08 7.24
CA ARG A 12 6.48 5.27 7.46
C ARG A 12 6.20 4.09 8.40
N ARG A 13 5.45 4.34 9.47
CA ARG A 13 5.08 3.28 10.42
C ARG A 13 4.22 2.20 9.76
N VAL A 14 3.26 2.60 8.92
CA VAL A 14 2.42 1.64 8.20
C VAL A 14 3.26 0.78 7.26
N PHE A 15 4.15 1.39 6.48
CA PHE A 15 5.04 0.63 5.59
C PHE A 15 5.93 -0.33 6.36
N ALA A 16 6.43 0.07 7.51
CA ALA A 16 7.25 -0.81 8.35
C ALA A 16 6.46 -2.01 8.88
N ALA A 17 5.13 -1.86 9.02
CA ALA A 17 4.26 -2.92 9.52
C ALA A 17 3.78 -3.88 8.42
N PHE A 18 3.88 -3.51 7.15
CA PHE A 18 3.44 -4.37 6.05
C PHE A 18 4.15 -5.73 6.09
N GLY A 19 3.37 -6.81 6.13
CA GLY A 19 3.90 -8.16 6.19
C GLY A 19 4.40 -8.60 7.57
N HIS A 20 4.35 -7.73 8.58
CA HIS A 20 4.91 -7.99 9.91
C HIS A 20 3.94 -7.81 11.06
N ASP A 21 3.13 -6.75 11.05
CA ASP A 21 2.28 -6.38 12.18
C ASP A 21 0.88 -5.97 11.70
N PRO A 22 -0.02 -6.96 11.52
CA PRO A 22 -1.38 -6.66 11.06
C PRO A 22 -2.18 -5.79 12.03
N LYS A 23 -1.90 -5.86 13.33
CA LYS A 23 -2.59 -5.02 14.31
C LYS A 23 -2.22 -3.55 14.17
N ALA A 24 -0.94 -3.27 13.92
CA ALA A 24 -0.48 -1.90 13.70
C ALA A 24 -1.08 -1.32 12.42
N ILE A 25 -1.20 -2.14 11.36
CA ILE A 25 -1.85 -1.73 10.12
C ILE A 25 -3.32 -1.40 10.38
N ALA A 26 -4.05 -2.29 11.04
CA ALA A 26 -5.47 -2.09 11.33
C ALA A 26 -5.69 -0.83 12.17
N ALA A 27 -4.81 -0.56 13.13
CA ALA A 27 -4.90 0.62 13.99
C ALA A 27 -4.68 1.94 13.21
N ALA A 28 -3.97 1.90 12.09
CA ALA A 28 -3.69 3.07 11.25
C ALA A 28 -4.77 3.33 10.20
N PHE A 29 -5.68 2.39 9.98
CA PHE A 29 -6.71 2.49 8.96
C PHE A 29 -8.04 2.95 9.56
N ASP A 30 -8.67 3.93 8.89
CA ASP A 30 -10.05 4.29 9.21
C ASP A 30 -10.94 3.06 8.98
N ARG A 31 -11.99 2.92 9.81
CA ARG A 31 -12.93 1.82 9.69
C ARG A 31 -13.57 1.74 8.30
N GLU A 32 -13.77 2.90 7.66
CA GLU A 32 -14.39 3.02 6.33
C GLU A 32 -13.38 3.28 5.23
N ILE A 33 -12.12 2.95 5.44
CA ILE A 33 -11.06 3.13 4.45
C ILE A 33 -11.46 2.53 3.09
N VAL A 34 -11.08 3.21 2.01
CA VAL A 34 -11.23 2.70 0.65
C VAL A 34 -9.85 2.56 0.03
N TRP A 35 -9.59 1.44 -0.61
CA TRP A 35 -8.33 1.18 -1.30
C TRP A 35 -8.63 0.84 -2.76
N ARG A 36 -8.00 1.58 -3.68
CA ARG A 36 -8.23 1.42 -5.12
C ARG A 36 -6.95 0.95 -5.81
N VAL A 37 -7.09 -0.12 -6.59
CA VAL A 37 -6.04 -0.62 -7.47
C VAL A 37 -6.57 -0.51 -8.90
N PRO A 38 -5.97 0.34 -9.74
CA PRO A 38 -6.47 0.58 -11.09
C PRO A 38 -6.20 -0.61 -12.02
N GLY A 39 -6.84 -0.58 -13.19
CA GLY A 39 -6.61 -1.55 -14.24
C GLY A 39 -7.57 -2.72 -14.21
N ASP A 40 -7.15 -3.81 -14.82
CA ASP A 40 -7.95 -5.01 -15.03
C ASP A 40 -7.20 -6.29 -14.62
N THR A 41 -6.32 -6.18 -13.64
CA THR A 41 -5.54 -7.31 -13.13
C THR A 41 -6.34 -8.10 -12.09
N VAL A 42 -5.80 -9.25 -11.66
CA VAL A 42 -6.43 -10.06 -10.60
C VAL A 42 -6.54 -9.34 -9.27
N MET A 43 -5.70 -8.32 -9.05
CA MET A 43 -5.72 -7.52 -7.83
C MET A 43 -6.45 -6.19 -7.98
N SER A 44 -6.90 -5.85 -9.19
CA SER A 44 -7.57 -4.57 -9.46
C SER A 44 -8.96 -4.52 -8.83
N GLY A 45 -9.38 -3.32 -8.47
CA GLY A 45 -10.71 -3.08 -7.92
C GLY A 45 -10.70 -2.04 -6.82
N GLU A 46 -11.87 -1.85 -6.23
CA GLU A 46 -12.11 -1.01 -5.07
C GLU A 46 -12.44 -1.89 -3.88
N TYR A 47 -11.69 -1.71 -2.80
CA TYR A 47 -11.87 -2.46 -1.57
C TYR A 47 -12.40 -1.51 -0.51
N HIS A 48 -13.54 -1.82 0.08
CA HIS A 48 -14.26 -0.93 0.98
C HIS A 48 -14.29 -1.47 2.40
N GLY A 49 -13.84 -0.63 3.35
CA GLY A 49 -13.82 -0.94 4.76
C GLY A 49 -12.53 -1.61 5.19
N ARG A 50 -12.17 -1.38 6.45
CA ARG A 50 -10.91 -1.87 7.02
C ARG A 50 -10.76 -3.38 6.89
N ARG A 51 -11.81 -4.12 7.14
CA ARG A 51 -11.78 -5.60 7.04
C ARG A 51 -11.45 -6.07 5.63
N GLU A 52 -12.12 -5.50 4.62
CA GLU A 52 -11.92 -5.87 3.23
C GLU A 52 -10.53 -5.48 2.73
N VAL A 53 -10.06 -4.30 3.16
CA VAL A 53 -8.71 -3.84 2.80
C VAL A 53 -7.63 -4.72 3.42
N ILE A 54 -7.78 -5.11 4.68
CA ILE A 54 -6.84 -6.04 5.34
C ILE A 54 -6.83 -7.38 4.60
N GLU A 55 -8.00 -7.89 4.20
CA GLU A 55 -8.09 -9.13 3.45
C GLU A 55 -7.41 -9.02 2.08
N PHE A 56 -7.56 -7.88 1.40
CA PHE A 56 -6.84 -7.59 0.15
C PHE A 56 -5.31 -7.64 0.37
N LEU A 57 -4.82 -7.01 1.42
CA LEU A 57 -3.38 -7.03 1.72
C LEU A 57 -2.89 -8.44 2.01
N ARG A 58 -3.69 -9.22 2.74
CA ARG A 58 -3.37 -10.63 3.01
C ARG A 58 -3.32 -11.44 1.71
N ARG A 59 -4.26 -11.22 0.81
CA ARG A 59 -4.31 -11.88 -0.50
C ARG A 59 -3.06 -11.56 -1.33
N THR A 60 -2.56 -10.34 -1.26
CA THR A 60 -1.31 -9.96 -1.96
C THR A 60 -0.16 -10.88 -1.54
N GLY A 61 -0.04 -11.17 -0.25
CA GLY A 61 0.95 -12.11 0.24
C GLY A 61 0.70 -13.54 -0.23
N LEU A 62 -0.55 -13.99 -0.21
CA LEU A 62 -0.90 -15.35 -0.63
C LEU A 62 -0.63 -15.58 -2.12
N GLU A 63 -1.02 -14.63 -2.97
CA GLU A 63 -0.85 -14.72 -4.43
C GLU A 63 0.63 -14.76 -4.84
N THR A 64 1.51 -14.29 -3.99
CA THR A 64 2.96 -14.26 -4.24
C THR A 64 3.73 -15.28 -3.41
N GLY A 65 3.03 -16.20 -2.75
CA GLY A 65 3.68 -17.21 -1.91
C GLY A 65 4.51 -16.62 -0.78
N GLY A 66 4.12 -15.45 -0.28
CA GLY A 66 4.84 -14.76 0.79
C GLY A 66 6.05 -13.96 0.34
N THR A 67 6.27 -13.82 -0.96
CA THR A 67 7.45 -13.11 -1.49
C THR A 67 7.24 -11.61 -1.67
N TYR A 68 6.00 -11.14 -1.64
CA TYR A 68 5.72 -9.71 -1.87
C TYR A 68 6.29 -8.86 -0.74
N ALA A 69 7.00 -7.79 -1.13
CA ALA A 69 7.55 -6.82 -0.19
C ALA A 69 7.43 -5.41 -0.75
N SER A 70 7.21 -4.45 0.14
CA SER A 70 7.16 -3.03 -0.20
C SER A 70 8.27 -2.32 0.56
N ARG A 71 9.19 -1.69 -0.17
CA ARG A 71 10.29 -0.96 0.42
C ARG A 71 10.11 0.54 0.17
N LEU A 72 9.82 1.28 1.21
CA LEU A 72 9.58 2.70 1.12
C LEU A 72 10.87 3.45 0.75
N HIS A 73 10.82 4.28 -0.28
CA HIS A 73 11.91 5.17 -0.67
C HIS A 73 11.75 6.55 -0.06
N THR A 74 10.58 7.16 -0.26
CA THR A 74 10.32 8.51 0.24
C THR A 74 8.83 8.72 0.43
N VAL A 75 8.49 9.67 1.27
CA VAL A 75 7.11 10.08 1.49
C VAL A 75 7.04 11.59 1.57
N PHE A 76 6.01 12.15 0.92
CA PHE A 76 5.67 13.56 0.97
C PHE A 76 4.30 13.66 1.62
N ALA A 77 4.12 14.61 2.54
CA ALA A 77 2.85 14.72 3.25
C ALA A 77 2.54 16.15 3.64
N ASP A 78 1.24 16.43 3.73
CA ASP A 78 0.69 17.63 4.34
C ASP A 78 -0.42 17.23 5.34
N ASP A 79 -1.25 18.18 5.75
CA ASP A 79 -2.28 17.93 6.76
C ASP A 79 -3.37 16.96 6.31
N GLU A 80 -3.51 16.70 5.02
CA GLU A 80 -4.58 15.88 4.47
C GLU A 80 -4.10 14.70 3.63
N TRP A 81 -2.91 14.81 3.01
CA TRP A 81 -2.43 13.84 2.04
C TRP A 81 -1.03 13.34 2.36
N ALA A 82 -0.77 12.13 1.93
CA ALA A 82 0.59 11.60 1.83
C ALA A 82 0.75 10.89 0.49
N VAL A 83 1.94 11.05 -0.11
CA VAL A 83 2.32 10.30 -1.31
C VAL A 83 3.56 9.50 -0.94
N ALA A 84 3.44 8.18 -1.01
CA ALA A 84 4.54 7.27 -0.71
C ALA A 84 5.08 6.68 -2.01
N ILE A 85 6.36 6.84 -2.25
CA ILE A 85 7.06 6.21 -3.37
C ILE A 85 7.83 5.02 -2.81
N TYR A 86 7.59 3.85 -3.36
CA TYR A 86 8.17 2.62 -2.83
C TYR A 86 8.51 1.64 -3.95
N ARG A 87 9.36 0.67 -3.61
CA ARG A 87 9.69 -0.41 -4.51
C ARG A 87 8.93 -1.66 -4.10
N ALA A 88 8.18 -2.21 -5.04
CA ALA A 88 7.46 -3.46 -4.83
C ALA A 88 8.22 -4.60 -5.49
N THR A 89 8.46 -5.65 -4.72
CA THR A 89 9.14 -6.85 -5.21
C THR A 89 8.32 -8.09 -4.87
N GLY A 90 8.51 -9.14 -5.63
CA GLY A 90 7.83 -10.41 -5.38
C GLY A 90 7.96 -11.36 -6.56
N SER A 91 7.35 -12.53 -6.42
CA SER A 91 7.36 -13.54 -7.47
C SER A 91 6.00 -14.24 -7.50
N ARG A 92 5.48 -14.44 -8.71
CA ARG A 92 4.19 -15.07 -8.92
C ARG A 92 4.17 -15.78 -10.26
N ASN A 93 3.84 -17.07 -10.26
CA ASN A 93 3.76 -17.87 -11.50
C ASN A 93 5.04 -17.81 -12.34
N GLY A 94 6.21 -17.77 -11.68
CA GLY A 94 7.50 -17.70 -12.37
C GLY A 94 7.88 -16.31 -12.90
N ILE A 95 7.07 -15.30 -12.60
CA ILE A 95 7.32 -13.92 -13.02
C ILE A 95 7.75 -13.11 -11.79
N ASP A 96 8.87 -12.40 -11.92
CA ASP A 96 9.36 -11.54 -10.85
C ASP A 96 8.81 -10.13 -11.00
N LEU A 97 8.45 -9.52 -9.89
CA LEU A 97 8.09 -8.11 -9.79
C LEU A 97 9.26 -7.35 -9.16
N ASP A 98 9.63 -6.23 -9.76
CA ASP A 98 10.63 -5.31 -9.22
C ASP A 98 10.38 -3.95 -9.85
N VAL A 99 9.44 -3.19 -9.27
CA VAL A 99 8.96 -1.94 -9.86
C VAL A 99 8.80 -0.86 -8.82
N GLU A 100 8.90 0.39 -9.24
CA GLU A 100 8.51 1.52 -8.44
C GLU A 100 7.01 1.76 -8.56
N GLN A 101 6.40 2.07 -7.42
CA GLN A 101 4.98 2.38 -7.33
C GLN A 101 4.78 3.53 -6.37
N ALA A 102 3.60 4.14 -6.42
CA ALA A 102 3.19 5.15 -5.48
C ALA A 102 1.85 4.77 -4.85
N LEU A 103 1.67 5.15 -3.59
CA LEU A 103 0.37 5.21 -2.96
C LEU A 103 0.03 6.68 -2.73
N VAL A 104 -1.16 7.09 -3.18
CA VAL A 104 -1.72 8.40 -2.86
C VAL A 104 -2.74 8.17 -1.76
N ILE A 105 -2.48 8.78 -0.60
CA ILE A 105 -3.18 8.45 0.65
C ILE A 105 -3.84 9.71 1.19
N ARG A 106 -5.14 9.64 1.44
CA ARG A 106 -5.84 10.68 2.18
C ARG A 106 -5.89 10.29 3.64
N ILE A 107 -5.52 11.24 4.51
CA ILE A 107 -5.41 11.00 5.95
C ILE A 107 -6.30 12.00 6.68
N ARG A 108 -7.07 11.50 7.64
CA ARG A 108 -7.92 12.31 8.51
C ARG A 108 -7.85 11.75 9.93
N ASP A 109 -7.67 12.64 10.90
CA ASP A 109 -7.60 12.27 12.31
C ASP A 109 -6.54 11.21 12.61
N GLY A 110 -5.41 11.27 11.90
CA GLY A 110 -4.31 10.32 12.08
C GLY A 110 -4.58 8.92 11.54
N LEU A 111 -5.59 8.76 10.66
CA LEU A 111 -5.95 7.48 10.05
C LEU A 111 -5.93 7.57 8.52
N TRP A 112 -5.47 6.52 7.88
CA TRP A 112 -5.58 6.38 6.42
C TRP A 112 -7.03 6.17 6.05
N GLN A 113 -7.59 7.06 5.23
CA GLN A 113 -9.00 7.07 4.88
C GLN A 113 -9.26 6.63 3.44
N ASP A 114 -8.35 6.95 2.53
CA ASP A 114 -8.50 6.65 1.11
C ASP A 114 -7.13 6.42 0.53
N VAL A 115 -6.96 5.34 -0.22
CA VAL A 115 -5.66 4.99 -0.81
C VAL A 115 -5.88 4.62 -2.26
N THR A 116 -5.08 5.21 -3.14
CA THR A 116 -5.03 4.84 -4.55
C THR A 116 -3.62 4.38 -4.90
N ALA A 117 -3.51 3.18 -5.42
CA ALA A 117 -2.24 2.67 -5.92
C ALA A 117 -1.98 3.24 -7.31
N VAL A 118 -0.76 3.70 -7.55
CA VAL A 118 -0.37 4.29 -8.83
C VAL A 118 0.88 3.55 -9.32
N PRO A 119 0.72 2.57 -10.23
CA PRO A 119 1.86 1.90 -10.83
C PRO A 119 2.65 2.90 -11.68
N LEU A 120 3.97 2.90 -11.51
CA LEU A 120 4.87 3.75 -12.26
C LEU A 120 5.57 3.00 -13.39
N ASP A 121 5.25 1.72 -13.58
CA ASP A 121 5.85 0.85 -14.58
C ASP A 121 4.80 -0.15 -15.09
N SER A 122 4.81 -0.39 -16.41
CA SER A 122 3.89 -1.36 -17.03
C SER A 122 4.12 -2.80 -16.58
N ALA A 123 5.25 -3.12 -15.98
CA ALA A 123 5.52 -4.44 -15.42
C ALA A 123 4.53 -4.84 -14.33
N PHE A 124 3.92 -3.88 -13.62
CA PHE A 124 2.86 -4.13 -12.66
C PHE A 124 1.71 -4.91 -13.29
N LYS A 125 1.26 -4.47 -14.47
CA LYS A 125 0.15 -5.10 -15.17
C LYS A 125 0.48 -6.54 -15.58
N ARG A 126 1.68 -6.77 -16.09
CA ARG A 126 2.11 -8.11 -16.50
C ARG A 126 2.21 -9.08 -15.31
N PHE A 127 2.69 -8.58 -14.19
CA PHE A 127 2.85 -9.39 -12.99
C PHE A 127 1.51 -9.91 -12.45
N TRP A 128 0.52 -9.05 -12.43
CA TRP A 128 -0.79 -9.36 -11.87
C TRP A 128 -1.81 -9.87 -12.90
N ALA A 129 -1.37 -10.05 -14.12
CA ALA A 129 -2.23 -10.55 -15.18
C ALA A 129 -2.80 -11.97 -14.91
#